data_8219c5e82342e34e433691dcb00721f7
#
_entry.id   8219c5e82342e34e433691dcb00721f7
#
_cell.length_a   1.000
_cell.length_b   1.000
_cell.length_c   1.000
_cell.angle_alpha   90.00
_cell.angle_beta   90.00
_cell.angle_gamma   90.00
#
_symmetry.space_group_name_H-M   'P 1'
#
loop_
_entity.id
_entity.type
_entity.pdbx_description
1 polymer ?
#
loop_
_entity_poly.entity_id
_entity_poly.type
_entity_poly.pdbx_seq_one_letter_code
_entity_poly.pdbx_strand_id
1 'polypeptide(L)'
;MTWPQVALFTTHAADHTDVYFNMWRLGWVAHALRSGPSSLFDGNIYYPEPNTLAFSDAMLVEGLVAAPLLWAGVPPVVVHNSLLLGAVIASAVGMFVLVERLTRNRAAAVIAGIIFAFVPYRFDHYMHMELQWTVWMPWALWAVHRTIDSGRWQHGLQAGVFVALQTLSSVYYGVFLAAILPLVGGLLLLSVPRPQALRAFRALALGAAAAAIICSLYAVPYLAAGRQVGGRSIEEISKFSARPSDYLVATPDNRIYGGLVAAPSERRLFPGIVPVLLAITGLLLRRPTMVAVAYLIGLVIAFEMSLGLHGYTYRFLHDHVPVLAGLRAAARLGIFVVFFLAVLAALGYAALHDAVSSTTRRVLAVMIPCALLIEYSVFPRQLVSYDNFAPQVYAFLARLPPGVLAEFPMPSVNTVPGPDARYTYMSTFHWNRLINGYSGYHPPSYLRRLDHLQSFPDRSSLDVLRGAGVNYVIVHLSEYESEKELLLQLHTHPELVVQGLLNDGRGKAILYRLE
;
A
#
# COMPACT_ATOMS: atom_id res chain seq x y z
N MET A 1 17.11 11.02 -2.04
CA MET A 1 16.03 10.09 -2.36
C MET A 1 14.70 10.84 -2.55
N THR A 2 14.12 11.46 -1.53
CA THR A 2 12.80 12.13 -1.58
C THR A 2 12.86 13.64 -1.85
N TRP A 3 14.06 14.20 -2.11
CA TRP A 3 14.25 15.66 -2.25
C TRP A 3 13.37 16.31 -3.33
N PRO A 4 13.24 15.76 -4.56
CA PRO A 4 12.40 16.42 -5.55
C PRO A 4 10.95 16.55 -5.10
N GLN A 5 10.41 15.53 -4.42
CA GLN A 5 9.04 15.56 -3.87
C GLN A 5 8.90 16.57 -2.72
N VAL A 6 9.91 16.71 -1.87
CA VAL A 6 9.91 17.73 -0.81
C VAL A 6 9.91 19.12 -1.41
N ALA A 7 10.68 19.36 -2.48
CA ALA A 7 10.73 20.66 -3.16
C ALA A 7 9.43 21.00 -3.91
N LEU A 8 8.73 19.99 -4.45
CA LEU A 8 7.49 20.12 -5.22
C LEU A 8 6.27 19.60 -4.45
N PHE A 9 6.34 19.62 -3.13
CA PHE A 9 5.45 18.96 -2.19
C PHE A 9 3.97 19.28 -2.38
N THR A 10 3.66 20.50 -2.80
CA THR A 10 2.28 20.99 -2.88
C THR A 10 1.56 20.66 -4.19
N THR A 11 2.28 20.24 -5.22
CA THR A 11 1.71 20.10 -6.57
C THR A 11 2.09 18.82 -7.30
N HIS A 12 3.20 18.14 -6.91
CA HIS A 12 3.72 17.00 -7.65
C HIS A 12 3.76 15.74 -6.79
N ALA A 13 3.58 14.60 -7.44
CA ALA A 13 3.81 13.26 -6.89
C ALA A 13 4.40 12.35 -7.96
N ALA A 14 4.71 11.09 -7.64
CA ALA A 14 5.24 10.13 -8.59
C ALA A 14 4.28 9.94 -9.79
N ASP A 15 4.82 9.82 -11.00
CA ASP A 15 4.04 9.55 -12.20
C ASP A 15 3.57 8.09 -12.20
N HIS A 16 2.36 7.86 -11.69
CA HIS A 16 1.74 6.54 -11.65
C HIS A 16 0.22 6.61 -11.42
N THR A 17 -0.51 5.68 -12.02
CA THR A 17 -1.98 5.58 -11.87
C THR A 17 -2.42 5.38 -10.43
N ASP A 18 -1.66 4.65 -9.62
CA ASP A 18 -1.98 4.41 -8.20
C ASP A 18 -1.95 5.68 -7.35
N VAL A 19 -1.25 6.72 -7.76
CA VAL A 19 -1.28 8.02 -7.06
C VAL A 19 -2.67 8.65 -7.12
N TYR A 20 -3.33 8.61 -8.30
CA TYR A 20 -4.73 9.02 -8.44
C TYR A 20 -5.64 8.18 -7.55
N PHE A 21 -5.44 6.87 -7.56
CA PHE A 21 -6.24 5.95 -6.76
C PHE A 21 -6.04 6.14 -5.26
N ASN A 22 -4.81 6.41 -4.80
CA ASN A 22 -4.54 6.74 -3.40
C ASN A 22 -5.31 7.99 -2.98
N MET A 23 -5.25 9.07 -3.77
CA MET A 23 -5.97 10.32 -3.48
C MET A 23 -7.48 10.10 -3.46
N TRP A 24 -8.01 9.29 -4.39
CA TRP A 24 -9.42 8.92 -4.38
C TRP A 24 -9.79 8.13 -3.11
N ARG A 25 -9.02 7.09 -2.72
CA ARG A 25 -9.30 6.31 -1.51
C ARG A 25 -9.34 7.19 -0.26
N LEU A 26 -8.34 8.07 -0.09
CA LEU A 26 -8.30 9.03 1.01
C LEU A 26 -9.52 9.98 1.00
N GLY A 27 -9.84 10.51 -0.17
CA GLY A 27 -10.99 11.38 -0.40
C GLY A 27 -12.31 10.67 -0.14
N TRP A 28 -12.46 9.42 -0.63
CA TRP A 28 -13.66 8.62 -0.43
C TRP A 28 -13.91 8.30 1.05
N VAL A 29 -12.91 7.86 1.79
CA VAL A 29 -13.04 7.61 3.23
C VAL A 29 -13.48 8.90 3.96
N ALA A 30 -12.84 10.03 3.66
CA ALA A 30 -13.22 11.32 4.25
C ALA A 30 -14.66 11.73 3.88
N HIS A 31 -15.08 11.50 2.63
CA HIS A 31 -16.44 11.77 2.16
C HIS A 31 -17.46 10.87 2.86
N ALA A 32 -17.25 9.56 2.85
CA ALA A 32 -18.17 8.58 3.41
C ALA A 32 -18.38 8.79 4.91
N LEU A 33 -17.35 9.17 5.67
CA LEU A 33 -17.47 9.49 7.10
C LEU A 33 -18.43 10.65 7.39
N ARG A 34 -18.62 11.57 6.45
CA ARG A 34 -19.56 12.71 6.59
C ARG A 34 -20.93 12.44 6.01
N SER A 35 -20.99 11.77 4.86
CA SER A 35 -22.22 11.61 4.07
C SER A 35 -23.02 10.35 4.42
N GLY A 36 -22.34 9.27 4.87
CA GLY A 36 -22.99 7.99 5.18
C GLY A 36 -21.98 6.91 5.57
N PRO A 37 -21.57 6.85 6.85
CA PRO A 37 -20.55 5.88 7.30
C PRO A 37 -20.94 4.42 7.08
N SER A 38 -22.24 4.11 7.00
CA SER A 38 -22.74 2.75 6.71
C SER A 38 -22.41 2.27 5.29
N SER A 39 -22.20 3.20 4.35
CA SER A 39 -21.86 2.92 2.95
C SER A 39 -20.38 3.13 2.65
N LEU A 40 -19.52 3.06 3.68
CA LEU A 40 -18.07 3.31 3.54
C LEU A 40 -17.43 2.46 2.43
N PHE A 41 -17.85 1.21 2.28
CA PHE A 41 -17.28 0.30 1.30
C PHE A 41 -17.92 0.39 -0.09
N ASP A 42 -19.05 1.11 -0.24
CA ASP A 42 -19.73 1.30 -1.53
C ASP A 42 -19.21 2.55 -2.25
N GLY A 43 -17.94 2.49 -2.70
CA GLY A 43 -17.29 3.59 -3.43
C GLY A 43 -18.08 3.99 -4.67
N ASN A 44 -17.94 5.25 -5.08
CA ASN A 44 -18.69 5.80 -6.21
C ASN A 44 -18.17 5.38 -7.60
N ILE A 45 -17.39 4.29 -7.69
CA ILE A 45 -16.81 3.74 -8.93
C ILE A 45 -17.43 2.38 -9.26
N TYR A 46 -17.33 1.96 -10.52
CA TYR A 46 -17.88 0.68 -11.02
C TYR A 46 -19.39 0.52 -10.82
N TYR A 47 -20.15 1.61 -10.78
CA TYR A 47 -21.59 1.52 -10.59
C TYR A 47 -22.23 0.49 -11.55
N PRO A 48 -23.14 -0.37 -11.05
CA PRO A 48 -23.79 -0.39 -9.73
C PRO A 48 -23.15 -1.35 -8.71
N GLU A 49 -21.89 -1.73 -8.85
CA GLU A 49 -21.26 -2.72 -7.98
C GLU A 49 -21.13 -2.22 -6.53
N PRO A 50 -21.54 -3.01 -5.52
CA PRO A 50 -21.31 -2.71 -4.13
C PRO A 50 -19.90 -3.09 -3.67
N ASN A 51 -19.47 -2.62 -2.49
CA ASN A 51 -18.21 -2.92 -1.84
C ASN A 51 -16.95 -2.60 -2.67
N THR A 52 -17.02 -1.63 -3.58
CA THR A 52 -15.93 -1.32 -4.53
C THR A 52 -14.66 -0.83 -3.86
N LEU A 53 -14.74 -0.25 -2.65
CA LEU A 53 -13.56 0.08 -1.86
C LEU A 53 -12.79 -1.17 -1.42
N ALA A 54 -13.45 -2.32 -1.25
CA ALA A 54 -12.84 -3.59 -0.88
C ALA A 54 -12.24 -4.36 -2.08
N PHE A 55 -12.29 -3.82 -3.30
CA PHE A 55 -11.59 -4.40 -4.45
C PHE A 55 -10.07 -4.16 -4.40
N SER A 56 -9.60 -3.40 -3.43
CA SER A 56 -8.18 -3.18 -3.09
C SER A 56 -8.06 -2.91 -1.58
N ASP A 57 -6.85 -2.60 -1.10
CA ASP A 57 -6.66 -2.08 0.27
C ASP A 57 -7.47 -0.78 0.44
N ALA A 58 -8.38 -0.74 1.41
CA ALA A 58 -9.23 0.43 1.68
C ALA A 58 -8.46 1.60 2.31
N MET A 59 -7.23 1.35 2.83
CA MET A 59 -6.39 2.36 3.49
C MET A 59 -7.16 3.11 4.58
N LEU A 60 -7.87 2.37 5.44
CA LEU A 60 -8.82 2.98 6.37
C LEU A 60 -8.12 3.89 7.41
N VAL A 61 -6.96 3.47 7.93
CA VAL A 61 -6.20 4.29 8.92
C VAL A 61 -5.69 5.56 8.26
N GLU A 62 -5.13 5.46 7.06
CA GLU A 62 -4.66 6.58 6.25
C GLU A 62 -5.80 7.55 5.95
N GLY A 63 -6.95 7.02 5.54
CA GLY A 63 -8.16 7.81 5.27
C GLY A 63 -8.68 8.53 6.51
N LEU A 64 -8.65 7.87 7.69
CA LEU A 64 -9.02 8.50 8.97
C LEU A 64 -8.07 9.64 9.34
N VAL A 65 -6.77 9.49 9.08
CA VAL A 65 -5.77 10.56 9.31
C VAL A 65 -5.91 11.67 8.28
N ALA A 66 -6.22 11.34 7.02
CA ALA A 66 -6.44 12.30 5.94
C ALA A 66 -7.71 13.14 6.13
N ALA A 67 -8.78 12.54 6.68
CA ALA A 67 -10.12 13.14 6.71
C ALA A 67 -10.14 14.56 7.33
N PRO A 68 -9.57 14.83 8.52
CA PRO A 68 -9.59 16.18 9.08
C PRO A 68 -8.83 17.20 8.23
N LEU A 69 -7.76 16.79 7.53
CA LEU A 69 -7.00 17.67 6.64
C LEU A 69 -7.81 18.01 5.38
N LEU A 70 -8.43 17.01 4.76
CA LEU A 70 -9.28 17.18 3.59
C LEU A 70 -10.52 18.02 3.93
N TRP A 71 -11.10 17.83 5.10
CA TRP A 71 -12.23 18.66 5.58
C TRP A 71 -11.85 20.11 5.87
N ALA A 72 -10.58 20.34 6.23
CA ALA A 72 -10.03 21.68 6.38
C ALA A 72 -9.65 22.34 5.03
N GLY A 73 -9.87 21.65 3.90
CA GLY A 73 -9.57 22.17 2.56
C GLY A 73 -8.10 22.04 2.16
N VAL A 74 -7.31 21.20 2.85
CA VAL A 74 -5.93 20.94 2.42
C VAL A 74 -5.95 20.20 1.09
N PRO A 75 -5.18 20.63 0.08
CA PRO A 75 -5.16 20.01 -1.24
C PRO A 75 -4.84 18.52 -1.20
N PRO A 76 -5.51 17.66 -2.01
CA PRO A 76 -5.31 16.21 -1.98
C PRO A 76 -3.87 15.75 -2.17
N VAL A 77 -3.10 16.42 -3.04
CA VAL A 77 -1.68 16.12 -3.28
C VAL A 77 -0.83 16.37 -2.03
N VAL A 78 -1.13 17.45 -1.28
CA VAL A 78 -0.45 17.77 -0.02
C VAL A 78 -0.74 16.71 1.03
N VAL A 79 -1.99 16.28 1.15
CA VAL A 79 -2.40 15.21 2.07
C VAL A 79 -1.72 13.90 1.70
N HIS A 80 -1.75 13.51 0.42
CA HIS A 80 -1.07 12.33 -0.10
C HIS A 80 0.42 12.33 0.24
N ASN A 81 1.14 13.42 -0.08
CA ASN A 81 2.58 13.53 0.15
C ASN A 81 2.92 13.53 1.65
N SER A 82 2.08 14.18 2.48
CA SER A 82 2.24 14.18 3.94
C SER A 82 2.16 12.77 4.52
N LEU A 83 1.17 11.99 4.09
CA LEU A 83 0.97 10.61 4.55
C LEU A 83 2.07 9.68 4.06
N LEU A 84 2.49 9.84 2.80
CA LEU A 84 3.55 9.04 2.20
C LEU A 84 4.89 9.25 2.91
N LEU A 85 5.35 10.51 3.05
CA LEU A 85 6.60 10.83 3.73
C LEU A 85 6.49 10.57 5.24
N GLY A 86 5.33 10.86 5.82
CA GLY A 86 5.03 10.58 7.22
C GLY A 86 5.15 9.09 7.56
N ALA A 87 4.69 8.19 6.67
CA ALA A 87 4.80 6.74 6.85
C ALA A 87 6.27 6.28 6.92
N VAL A 88 7.14 6.82 6.06
CA VAL A 88 8.57 6.50 6.07
C VAL A 88 9.20 6.91 7.39
N ILE A 89 8.94 8.16 7.84
CA ILE A 89 9.47 8.68 9.11
C ILE A 89 8.92 7.89 10.31
N ALA A 90 7.62 7.64 10.36
CA ALA A 90 6.99 6.92 11.47
C ALA A 90 7.45 5.45 11.55
N SER A 91 7.71 4.80 10.40
CA SER A 91 8.30 3.46 10.35
C SER A 91 9.73 3.46 10.90
N ALA A 92 10.56 4.46 10.56
CA ALA A 92 11.91 4.63 11.11
C ALA A 92 11.88 4.83 12.63
N VAL A 93 10.98 5.69 13.13
CA VAL A 93 10.82 5.98 14.56
C VAL A 93 10.36 4.73 15.31
N GLY A 94 9.38 3.99 14.77
CA GLY A 94 8.93 2.73 15.38
C GLY A 94 10.06 1.70 15.48
N MET A 95 10.86 1.55 14.43
CA MET A 95 12.02 0.66 14.44
C MET A 95 13.10 1.14 15.42
N PHE A 96 13.37 2.45 15.48
CA PHE A 96 14.27 3.03 16.47
C PHE A 96 13.84 2.68 17.90
N VAL A 97 12.57 2.89 18.25
CA VAL A 97 12.06 2.62 19.61
C VAL A 97 12.12 1.14 19.96
N LEU A 98 11.80 0.25 19.01
CA LEU A 98 11.93 -1.20 19.19
C LEU A 98 13.40 -1.58 19.49
N VAL A 99 14.32 -1.14 18.64
CA VAL A 99 15.74 -1.53 18.71
C VAL A 99 16.46 -0.88 19.89
N GLU A 100 16.16 0.37 20.24
CA GLU A 100 16.69 1.01 21.46
C GLU A 100 16.31 0.20 22.71
N ARG A 101 15.06 -0.29 22.77
CA ARG A 101 14.63 -1.18 23.86
C ARG A 101 15.45 -2.47 23.92
N LEU A 102 15.72 -3.08 22.77
CA LEU A 102 16.41 -4.37 22.69
C LEU A 102 17.91 -4.26 22.98
N THR A 103 18.56 -3.18 22.51
CA THR A 103 20.01 -3.04 22.53
C THR A 103 20.52 -2.05 23.56
N ARG A 104 19.68 -1.11 24.01
CA ARG A 104 20.07 0.08 24.80
C ARG A 104 21.17 0.89 24.12
N ASN A 105 21.24 0.82 22.78
CA ASN A 105 22.24 1.50 21.97
C ASN A 105 21.55 2.34 20.89
N ARG A 106 21.59 3.68 21.05
CA ARG A 106 20.94 4.63 20.14
C ARG A 106 21.48 4.58 18.73
N ALA A 107 22.80 4.35 18.57
CA ALA A 107 23.41 4.24 17.24
C ALA A 107 22.90 2.99 16.50
N ALA A 108 22.78 1.85 17.19
CA ALA A 108 22.15 0.64 16.67
C ALA A 108 20.68 0.89 16.27
N ALA A 109 19.95 1.65 17.10
CA ALA A 109 18.56 2.01 16.82
C ALA A 109 18.40 2.90 15.57
N VAL A 110 19.31 3.89 15.39
CA VAL A 110 19.35 4.72 14.17
C VAL A 110 19.65 3.87 12.94
N ILE A 111 20.62 2.97 13.02
CA ILE A 111 20.97 2.04 11.92
C ILE A 111 19.76 1.21 11.51
N ALA A 112 19.05 0.61 12.46
CA ALA A 112 17.84 -0.17 12.16
C ALA A 112 16.73 0.69 11.54
N GLY A 113 16.54 1.91 12.03
CA GLY A 113 15.60 2.88 11.47
C GLY A 113 15.94 3.21 10.00
N ILE A 114 17.21 3.45 9.68
CA ILE A 114 17.68 3.72 8.32
C ILE A 114 17.44 2.49 7.42
N ILE A 115 17.82 1.30 7.87
CA ILE A 115 17.64 0.06 7.09
C ILE A 115 16.16 -0.12 6.74
N PHE A 116 15.27 -0.04 7.72
CA PHE A 116 13.86 -0.31 7.52
C PHE A 116 13.13 0.77 6.72
N ALA A 117 13.51 2.04 6.88
CA ALA A 117 12.86 3.17 6.23
C ALA A 117 13.32 3.40 4.78
N PHE A 118 14.59 3.08 4.45
CA PHE A 118 15.20 3.48 3.19
C PHE A 118 15.66 2.30 2.32
N VAL A 119 15.31 1.06 2.67
CA VAL A 119 15.61 -0.10 1.83
C VAL A 119 15.12 0.12 0.38
N PRO A 120 15.90 -0.28 -0.65
CA PRO A 120 15.56 -0.05 -2.06
C PRO A 120 14.18 -0.56 -2.47
N TYR A 121 13.69 -1.65 -1.90
CA TYR A 121 12.34 -2.19 -2.09
C TYR A 121 11.24 -1.14 -1.93
N ARG A 122 11.33 -0.23 -0.95
CA ARG A 122 10.32 0.81 -0.73
C ARG A 122 10.22 1.78 -1.89
N PHE A 123 11.33 2.01 -2.59
CA PHE A 123 11.35 2.91 -3.75
C PHE A 123 10.74 2.28 -4.99
N ASP A 124 10.79 0.96 -5.16
CA ASP A 124 10.03 0.26 -6.20
C ASP A 124 8.52 0.34 -5.98
N HIS A 125 8.10 0.41 -4.72
CA HIS A 125 6.70 0.51 -4.30
C HIS A 125 6.31 1.91 -3.82
N TYR A 126 7.04 2.94 -4.22
CA TYR A 126 6.83 4.30 -3.73
C TYR A 126 5.44 4.86 -4.03
N MET A 127 4.82 4.43 -5.14
CA MET A 127 3.46 4.79 -5.55
C MET A 127 2.36 4.04 -4.77
N HIS A 128 2.67 2.92 -4.14
CA HIS A 128 1.72 2.12 -3.37
C HIS A 128 1.74 2.58 -1.89
N MET A 129 0.86 3.51 -1.54
CA MET A 129 0.86 4.12 -0.19
C MET A 129 0.64 3.07 0.91
N GLU A 130 -0.26 2.11 0.72
CA GLU A 130 -0.53 1.02 1.66
C GLU A 130 0.72 0.17 1.97
N LEU A 131 1.66 0.07 1.02
CA LEU A 131 2.93 -0.63 1.21
C LEU A 131 4.00 0.23 1.90
N GLN A 132 3.80 1.54 1.98
CA GLN A 132 4.66 2.42 2.78
C GLN A 132 4.24 2.44 4.25
N TRP A 133 2.99 2.12 4.56
CA TRP A 133 2.45 2.13 5.92
C TRP A 133 2.79 0.84 6.70
N THR A 134 4.08 0.64 6.96
CA THR A 134 4.62 -0.42 7.82
C THR A 134 4.81 0.05 9.27
N VAL A 135 4.20 1.16 9.61
CA VAL A 135 4.36 1.89 10.87
C VAL A 135 4.09 0.99 12.07
N TRP A 136 3.04 0.19 12.00
CA TRP A 136 2.54 -0.58 13.14
C TRP A 136 3.30 -1.88 13.41
N MET A 137 4.10 -2.38 12.44
CA MET A 137 4.90 -3.60 12.61
C MET A 137 5.90 -3.49 13.78
N PRO A 138 6.80 -2.48 13.84
CA PRO A 138 7.73 -2.35 14.94
C PRO A 138 7.03 -2.07 16.28
N TRP A 139 5.93 -1.33 16.28
CA TRP A 139 5.14 -1.09 17.49
C TRP A 139 4.47 -2.36 18.01
N ALA A 140 4.00 -3.25 17.15
CA ALA A 140 3.45 -4.54 17.54
C ALA A 140 4.51 -5.39 18.27
N LEU A 141 5.72 -5.54 17.68
CA LEU A 141 6.82 -6.27 18.31
C LEU A 141 7.29 -5.60 19.61
N TRP A 142 7.37 -4.26 19.63
CA TRP A 142 7.69 -3.52 20.85
C TRP A 142 6.68 -3.80 21.98
N ALA A 143 5.38 -3.83 21.67
CA ALA A 143 4.33 -4.15 22.64
C ALA A 143 4.40 -5.63 23.08
N VAL A 144 4.74 -6.56 22.18
CA VAL A 144 5.01 -7.98 22.53
C VAL A 144 6.13 -8.09 23.56
N HIS A 145 7.28 -7.44 23.32
CA HIS A 145 8.38 -7.43 24.29
C HIS A 145 7.97 -6.83 25.64
N ARG A 146 7.22 -5.71 25.63
CA ARG A 146 6.69 -5.12 26.86
C ARG A 146 5.76 -6.06 27.62
N THR A 147 4.95 -6.82 26.88
CA THR A 147 4.04 -7.80 27.47
C THR A 147 4.81 -8.93 28.13
N ILE A 148 5.85 -9.44 27.46
CA ILE A 148 6.68 -10.52 27.98
C ILE A 148 7.41 -10.09 29.26
N ASP A 149 7.96 -8.87 29.29
CA ASP A 149 8.68 -8.35 30.44
C ASP A 149 7.78 -8.08 31.65
N SER A 150 6.56 -7.58 31.43
CA SER A 150 5.67 -7.11 32.50
C SER A 150 4.52 -8.05 32.87
N GLY A 151 4.09 -8.89 31.95
CA GLY A 151 2.88 -9.71 32.06
C GLY A 151 1.56 -8.91 32.12
N ARG A 152 1.59 -7.59 31.84
CA ARG A 152 0.41 -6.72 31.95
C ARG A 152 -0.50 -6.85 30.74
N TRP A 153 -1.81 -7.01 30.98
CA TRP A 153 -2.81 -7.17 29.91
C TRP A 153 -2.91 -5.94 28.99
N GLN A 154 -2.67 -4.72 29.51
CA GLN A 154 -2.68 -3.49 28.70
C GLN A 154 -1.65 -3.54 27.56
N HIS A 155 -0.45 -4.08 27.83
CA HIS A 155 0.58 -4.22 26.80
C HIS A 155 0.20 -5.30 25.77
N GLY A 156 -0.44 -6.38 26.19
CA GLY A 156 -0.98 -7.39 25.29
C GLY A 156 -2.06 -6.81 24.37
N LEU A 157 -2.98 -6.01 24.94
CA LEU A 157 -3.99 -5.30 24.17
C LEU A 157 -3.36 -4.32 23.16
N GLN A 158 -2.32 -3.57 23.58
CA GLN A 158 -1.57 -2.69 22.66
C GLN A 158 -0.99 -3.47 21.47
N ALA A 159 -0.42 -4.67 21.71
CA ALA A 159 0.09 -5.52 20.63
C ALA A 159 -1.02 -5.88 19.64
N GLY A 160 -2.19 -6.29 20.13
CA GLY A 160 -3.36 -6.60 19.31
C GLY A 160 -3.87 -5.39 18.52
N VAL A 161 -3.95 -4.23 19.15
CA VAL A 161 -4.35 -2.96 18.49
C VAL A 161 -3.40 -2.61 17.36
N PHE A 162 -2.07 -2.75 17.55
CA PHE A 162 -1.11 -2.47 16.47
C PHE A 162 -1.21 -3.47 15.32
N VAL A 163 -1.53 -4.74 15.58
CA VAL A 163 -1.82 -5.72 14.53
C VAL A 163 -3.09 -5.33 13.76
N ALA A 164 -4.15 -4.93 14.46
CA ALA A 164 -5.37 -4.46 13.82
C ALA A 164 -5.11 -3.21 12.97
N LEU A 165 -4.41 -2.20 13.49
CA LEU A 165 -4.06 -0.99 12.75
C LEU A 165 -3.22 -1.31 11.51
N GLN A 166 -2.29 -2.28 11.59
CA GLN A 166 -1.55 -2.72 10.40
C GLN A 166 -2.46 -3.36 9.36
N THR A 167 -3.46 -4.15 9.78
CA THR A 167 -4.43 -4.76 8.87
C THR A 167 -5.34 -3.73 8.22
N LEU A 168 -5.76 -2.70 8.96
CA LEU A 168 -6.61 -1.62 8.46
C LEU A 168 -5.84 -0.64 7.55
N SER A 169 -4.51 -0.56 7.69
CA SER A 169 -3.63 0.21 6.79
C SER A 169 -3.27 -0.56 5.54
N SER A 170 -2.91 -1.84 5.68
CA SER A 170 -2.56 -2.74 4.59
C SER A 170 -2.97 -4.16 4.92
N VAL A 171 -3.94 -4.70 4.17
CA VAL A 171 -4.44 -6.07 4.34
C VAL A 171 -3.30 -7.09 4.18
N TYR A 172 -2.46 -6.91 3.14
CA TYR A 172 -1.29 -7.77 2.93
C TYR A 172 -0.41 -7.85 4.16
N TYR A 173 0.01 -6.71 4.65
CA TYR A 173 0.96 -6.65 5.76
C TYR A 173 0.32 -7.04 7.10
N GLY A 174 -0.96 -6.78 7.27
CA GLY A 174 -1.71 -7.23 8.44
C GLY A 174 -1.82 -8.74 8.51
N VAL A 175 -2.19 -9.38 7.41
CA VAL A 175 -2.28 -10.86 7.32
C VAL A 175 -0.92 -11.52 7.52
N PHE A 176 0.13 -10.99 6.90
CA PHE A 176 1.49 -11.53 7.07
C PHE A 176 2.01 -11.33 8.49
N LEU A 177 1.75 -10.18 9.11
CA LEU A 177 2.09 -9.93 10.52
C LEU A 177 1.35 -10.90 11.45
N ALA A 178 0.05 -11.11 11.22
CA ALA A 178 -0.75 -12.04 12.00
C ALA A 178 -0.28 -13.51 11.85
N ALA A 179 0.30 -13.89 10.72
CA ALA A 179 0.86 -15.22 10.51
C ALA A 179 2.22 -15.41 11.21
N ILE A 180 3.10 -14.39 11.19
CA ILE A 180 4.49 -14.51 11.68
C ILE A 180 4.60 -14.18 13.18
N LEU A 181 3.83 -13.19 13.66
CA LEU A 181 3.95 -12.68 15.02
C LEU A 181 3.71 -13.73 16.13
N PRO A 182 2.74 -14.66 16.01
CA PRO A 182 2.55 -15.73 17.01
C PRO A 182 3.77 -16.64 17.15
N LEU A 183 4.44 -16.96 16.03
CA LEU A 183 5.65 -17.77 16.04
C LEU A 183 6.80 -17.05 16.77
N VAL A 184 7.09 -15.81 16.37
CA VAL A 184 8.15 -15.00 16.99
C VAL A 184 7.83 -14.75 18.48
N GLY A 185 6.59 -14.39 18.79
CA GLY A 185 6.13 -14.18 20.17
C GLY A 185 6.22 -15.45 21.02
N GLY A 186 5.85 -16.60 20.44
CA GLY A 186 6.00 -17.91 21.09
C GLY A 186 7.44 -18.25 21.44
N LEU A 187 8.38 -18.02 20.50
CA LEU A 187 9.81 -18.21 20.75
C LEU A 187 10.33 -17.26 21.84
N LEU A 188 9.89 -16.01 21.82
CA LEU A 188 10.26 -15.04 22.86
C LEU A 188 9.72 -15.42 24.24
N LEU A 189 8.56 -16.06 24.35
CA LEU A 189 8.03 -16.58 25.61
C LEU A 189 8.93 -17.67 26.23
N LEU A 190 9.70 -18.40 25.41
CA LEU A 190 10.66 -19.39 25.91
C LEU A 190 11.88 -18.75 26.60
N SER A 191 12.10 -17.43 26.44
CA SER A 191 13.22 -16.71 27.06
C SER A 191 12.99 -16.35 28.53
N VAL A 192 11.78 -16.53 29.05
CA VAL A 192 11.40 -16.13 30.41
C VAL A 192 10.88 -17.31 31.23
N PRO A 193 10.91 -17.24 32.59
CA PRO A 193 10.40 -18.30 33.45
C PRO A 193 8.92 -18.61 33.20
N ARG A 194 8.53 -19.90 33.31
CA ARG A 194 7.15 -20.38 33.05
C ARG A 194 6.02 -19.52 33.66
N PRO A 195 6.08 -19.08 34.95
CA PRO A 195 5.00 -18.24 35.52
C PRO A 195 4.86 -16.88 34.82
N GLN A 196 5.97 -16.30 34.36
CA GLN A 196 5.99 -15.04 33.60
C GLN A 196 5.49 -15.28 32.19
N ALA A 197 5.96 -16.35 31.51
CA ALA A 197 5.51 -16.76 30.18
C ALA A 197 3.98 -16.94 30.14
N LEU A 198 3.40 -17.64 31.13
CA LEU A 198 1.96 -17.86 31.21
C LEU A 198 1.16 -16.55 31.37
N ARG A 199 1.64 -15.61 32.20
CA ARG A 199 1.01 -14.28 32.34
C ARG A 199 1.08 -13.50 31.03
N ALA A 200 2.26 -13.48 30.42
CA ALA A 200 2.45 -12.80 29.15
C ALA A 200 1.62 -13.43 28.03
N PHE A 201 1.55 -14.75 27.96
CA PHE A 201 0.71 -15.50 27.00
C PHE A 201 -0.77 -15.12 27.14
N ARG A 202 -1.31 -15.09 28.36
CA ARG A 202 -2.71 -14.68 28.60
C ARG A 202 -2.97 -13.23 28.15
N ALA A 203 -2.02 -12.33 28.40
CA ALA A 203 -2.12 -10.94 27.98
C ALA A 203 -2.05 -10.80 26.45
N LEU A 204 -1.15 -11.54 25.78
CA LEU A 204 -1.07 -11.58 24.31
C LEU A 204 -2.31 -12.22 23.69
N ALA A 205 -2.85 -13.29 24.30
CA ALA A 205 -4.08 -13.93 23.83
C ALA A 205 -5.28 -12.95 23.88
N LEU A 206 -5.39 -12.14 24.93
CA LEU A 206 -6.39 -11.07 25.02
C LEU A 206 -6.22 -10.06 23.87
N GLY A 207 -4.99 -9.63 23.60
CA GLY A 207 -4.67 -8.73 22.48
C GLY A 207 -5.02 -9.36 21.11
N ALA A 208 -4.66 -10.64 20.93
CA ALA A 208 -5.01 -11.38 19.71
C ALA A 208 -6.52 -11.48 19.51
N ALA A 209 -7.29 -11.74 20.57
CA ALA A 209 -8.75 -11.76 20.52
C ALA A 209 -9.32 -10.40 20.10
N ALA A 210 -8.82 -9.30 20.68
CA ALA A 210 -9.23 -7.95 20.29
C ALA A 210 -8.90 -7.65 18.82
N ALA A 211 -7.69 -7.99 18.36
CA ALA A 211 -7.31 -7.86 16.95
C ALA A 211 -8.23 -8.68 16.04
N ALA A 212 -8.52 -9.94 16.41
CA ALA A 212 -9.39 -10.81 15.65
C ALA A 212 -10.81 -10.25 15.50
N ILE A 213 -11.38 -9.66 16.56
CA ILE A 213 -12.70 -9.02 16.50
C ILE A 213 -12.67 -7.85 15.52
N ILE A 214 -11.72 -6.93 15.64
CA ILE A 214 -11.61 -5.75 14.76
C ILE A 214 -11.40 -6.18 13.30
N CYS A 215 -10.45 -7.10 13.06
CA CYS A 215 -10.13 -7.57 11.72
C CYS A 215 -11.29 -8.40 11.10
N SER A 216 -12.05 -9.15 11.89
CA SER A 216 -13.22 -9.89 11.40
C SER A 216 -14.32 -8.96 10.91
N LEU A 217 -14.62 -7.88 11.63
CA LEU A 217 -15.57 -6.86 11.19
C LEU A 217 -15.09 -6.18 9.89
N TYR A 218 -13.81 -5.86 9.81
CA TYR A 218 -13.20 -5.27 8.62
C TYR A 218 -13.17 -6.24 7.43
N ALA A 219 -13.09 -7.54 7.66
CA ALA A 219 -13.05 -8.56 6.61
C ALA A 219 -14.41 -8.80 5.90
N VAL A 220 -15.55 -8.43 6.53
CA VAL A 220 -16.88 -8.68 5.96
C VAL A 220 -17.05 -8.14 4.53
N PRO A 221 -16.78 -6.85 4.23
CA PRO A 221 -16.91 -6.33 2.87
C PRO A 221 -15.89 -6.96 1.91
N TYR A 222 -14.69 -7.34 2.35
CA TYR A 222 -13.70 -8.04 1.52
C TYR A 222 -14.16 -9.45 1.13
N LEU A 223 -14.81 -10.17 2.04
CA LEU A 223 -15.38 -11.48 1.74
C LEU A 223 -16.56 -11.37 0.76
N ALA A 224 -17.37 -10.32 0.88
CA ALA A 224 -18.45 -10.03 -0.07
C ALA A 224 -17.88 -9.67 -1.44
N ALA A 225 -16.90 -8.77 -1.50
CA ALA A 225 -16.20 -8.39 -2.74
C ALA A 225 -15.51 -9.59 -3.42
N GLY A 226 -14.83 -10.45 -2.66
CA GLY A 226 -14.18 -11.65 -3.19
C GLY A 226 -15.14 -12.62 -3.90
N ARG A 227 -16.40 -12.70 -3.46
CA ARG A 227 -17.44 -13.49 -4.14
C ARG A 227 -17.85 -12.90 -5.48
N GLN A 228 -17.73 -11.58 -5.65
CA GLN A 228 -18.08 -10.86 -6.88
C GLN A 228 -16.98 -10.92 -7.92
N VAL A 229 -15.73 -10.69 -7.48
CA VAL A 229 -14.58 -10.57 -8.41
C VAL A 229 -13.81 -11.87 -8.60
N GLY A 230 -14.07 -12.90 -7.79
CA GLY A 230 -13.36 -14.17 -7.82
C GLY A 230 -12.02 -14.15 -7.09
N GLY A 231 -11.39 -15.33 -7.02
CA GLY A 231 -10.03 -15.49 -6.46
C GLY A 231 -8.93 -15.14 -7.46
N ARG A 232 -7.69 -15.03 -6.98
CA ARG A 232 -6.51 -14.85 -7.83
C ARG A 232 -6.12 -16.16 -8.52
N SER A 233 -5.69 -16.10 -9.77
CA SER A 233 -5.21 -17.28 -10.46
C SER A 233 -3.86 -17.75 -9.91
N ILE A 234 -3.62 -19.07 -9.95
CA ILE A 234 -2.33 -19.66 -9.52
C ILE A 234 -1.18 -19.07 -10.34
N GLU A 235 -1.40 -18.78 -11.63
CA GLU A 235 -0.41 -18.16 -12.50
C GLU A 235 -0.04 -16.75 -12.02
N GLU A 236 -1.04 -15.94 -11.65
CA GLU A 236 -0.81 -14.59 -11.12
C GLU A 236 -0.03 -14.67 -9.80
N ILE A 237 -0.41 -15.55 -8.88
CA ILE A 237 0.29 -15.74 -7.60
C ILE A 237 1.73 -16.21 -7.85
N SER A 238 1.95 -17.16 -8.77
CA SER A 238 3.29 -17.65 -9.13
C SER A 238 4.17 -16.54 -9.71
N LYS A 239 3.62 -15.67 -10.56
CA LYS A 239 4.31 -14.52 -11.15
C LYS A 239 4.82 -13.55 -10.09
N PHE A 240 4.07 -13.34 -9.01
CA PHE A 240 4.39 -12.46 -7.89
C PHE A 240 4.96 -13.19 -6.66
N SER A 241 5.36 -14.43 -6.81
CA SER A 241 6.14 -15.20 -5.84
C SER A 241 7.63 -14.94 -6.07
N ALA A 242 8.39 -14.72 -5.00
CA ALA A 242 9.83 -14.48 -5.09
C ALA A 242 10.61 -15.75 -5.46
N ARG A 243 11.83 -15.55 -5.93
CA ARG A 243 12.88 -16.57 -6.05
C ARG A 243 14.06 -16.16 -5.18
N PRO A 244 14.88 -17.09 -4.69
CA PRO A 244 16.06 -16.75 -3.89
C PRO A 244 16.99 -15.71 -4.56
N SER A 245 17.14 -15.79 -5.89
CA SER A 245 17.91 -14.83 -6.69
C SER A 245 17.37 -13.40 -6.67
N ASP A 246 16.07 -13.20 -6.40
CA ASP A 246 15.43 -11.89 -6.40
C ASP A 246 15.93 -11.02 -5.23
N TYR A 247 16.48 -11.65 -4.18
CA TYR A 247 17.16 -10.95 -3.09
C TYR A 247 18.55 -10.39 -3.45
N LEU A 248 19.03 -10.67 -4.66
CA LEU A 248 20.22 -10.04 -5.24
C LEU A 248 19.85 -8.91 -6.21
N VAL A 249 18.56 -8.63 -6.43
CA VAL A 249 18.09 -7.65 -7.41
C VAL A 249 17.66 -6.37 -6.70
N ALA A 250 18.39 -5.29 -6.97
CA ALA A 250 18.05 -3.94 -6.53
C ALA A 250 17.10 -3.25 -7.53
N THR A 251 16.44 -2.18 -7.09
CA THR A 251 15.69 -1.29 -7.99
C THR A 251 16.61 -0.74 -9.10
N PRO A 252 16.17 -0.60 -10.35
CA PRO A 252 16.96 0.00 -11.43
C PRO A 252 17.45 1.42 -11.09
N ASP A 253 16.71 2.14 -10.25
CA ASP A 253 17.06 3.49 -9.82
C ASP A 253 18.17 3.53 -8.76
N ASN A 254 18.61 2.37 -8.18
CA ASN A 254 19.69 2.35 -7.23
C ASN A 254 21.01 2.73 -7.91
N ARG A 255 21.75 3.67 -7.31
CA ARG A 255 22.97 4.25 -7.92
C ARG A 255 24.16 3.31 -7.99
N ILE A 256 24.18 2.27 -7.15
CA ILE A 256 25.32 1.34 -7.04
C ILE A 256 25.00 0.02 -7.77
N TYR A 257 23.83 -0.54 -7.53
CA TYR A 257 23.44 -1.89 -7.97
C TYR A 257 22.34 -1.88 -9.04
N GLY A 258 21.83 -0.69 -9.41
CA GLY A 258 20.77 -0.56 -10.40
C GLY A 258 21.19 -1.11 -11.77
N GLY A 259 20.30 -1.89 -12.39
CA GLY A 259 20.54 -2.44 -13.73
C GLY A 259 21.48 -3.64 -13.83
N LEU A 260 22.11 -4.10 -12.73
CA LEU A 260 22.99 -5.28 -12.76
C LEU A 260 22.21 -6.57 -13.05
N VAL A 261 21.00 -6.70 -12.50
CA VAL A 261 20.12 -7.84 -12.72
C VAL A 261 18.68 -7.31 -12.93
N ALA A 262 17.98 -7.85 -13.91
CA ALA A 262 16.60 -7.46 -14.20
C ALA A 262 15.59 -8.40 -13.53
N ALA A 263 14.57 -7.82 -12.88
CA ALA A 263 13.39 -8.54 -12.40
C ALA A 263 12.16 -7.59 -12.39
N PRO A 264 10.94 -8.13 -12.38
CA PRO A 264 9.73 -7.34 -12.14
C PRO A 264 9.80 -6.57 -10.83
N SER A 265 9.15 -5.42 -10.73
CA SER A 265 9.20 -4.52 -9.55
C SER A 265 8.86 -5.23 -8.24
N GLU A 266 7.82 -6.06 -8.22
CA GLU A 266 7.42 -6.85 -7.04
C GLU A 266 8.50 -7.83 -6.54
N ARG A 267 9.50 -8.15 -7.37
CA ARG A 267 10.54 -9.15 -7.10
C ARG A 267 11.94 -8.56 -6.97
N ARG A 268 12.07 -7.25 -6.75
CA ARG A 268 13.34 -6.57 -6.49
C ARG A 268 13.52 -6.44 -4.98
N LEU A 269 14.09 -7.48 -4.36
CA LEU A 269 14.07 -7.69 -2.90
C LEU A 269 15.43 -7.48 -2.23
N PHE A 270 16.39 -6.84 -2.91
CA PHE A 270 17.74 -6.62 -2.38
C PHE A 270 17.72 -5.86 -1.03
N PRO A 271 18.19 -6.48 0.07
CA PRO A 271 18.11 -5.88 1.40
C PRO A 271 19.32 -4.98 1.74
N GLY A 272 20.36 -4.97 0.90
CA GLY A 272 21.65 -4.34 1.15
C GLY A 272 22.72 -5.31 1.66
N ILE A 273 23.96 -5.04 1.31
CA ILE A 273 25.13 -5.81 1.79
C ILE A 273 25.48 -5.41 3.22
N VAL A 274 25.45 -4.10 3.53
CA VAL A 274 25.80 -3.59 4.87
C VAL A 274 24.93 -4.19 5.97
N PRO A 275 23.60 -4.28 5.86
CA PRO A 275 22.76 -4.94 6.85
C PRO A 275 23.10 -6.42 7.05
N VAL A 276 23.37 -7.13 5.95
CA VAL A 276 23.72 -8.56 5.99
C VAL A 276 25.05 -8.77 6.72
N LEU A 277 26.07 -7.98 6.40
CA LEU A 277 27.36 -8.04 7.06
C LEU A 277 27.27 -7.74 8.56
N LEU A 278 26.48 -6.74 8.94
CA LEU A 278 26.25 -6.42 10.35
C LEU A 278 25.56 -7.59 11.09
N ALA A 279 24.53 -8.19 10.50
CA ALA A 279 23.85 -9.32 11.09
C ALA A 279 24.77 -10.54 11.30
N ILE A 280 25.59 -10.86 10.29
CA ILE A 280 26.61 -11.91 10.37
C ILE A 280 27.64 -11.59 11.45
N THR A 281 28.13 -10.35 11.54
CA THR A 281 29.06 -9.91 12.58
C THR A 281 28.49 -10.16 13.98
N GLY A 282 27.21 -9.91 14.19
CA GLY A 282 26.54 -10.19 15.46
C GLY A 282 26.57 -11.66 15.85
N LEU A 283 26.30 -12.54 14.89
CA LEU A 283 26.31 -13.99 15.11
C LEU A 283 27.73 -14.55 15.39
N LEU A 284 28.76 -13.90 14.82
CA LEU A 284 30.14 -14.30 15.01
C LEU A 284 30.75 -13.78 16.33
N LEU A 285 30.39 -12.55 16.75
CA LEU A 285 30.98 -11.92 17.93
C LEU A 285 30.34 -12.35 19.24
N ARG A 286 29.08 -12.77 19.23
CA ARG A 286 28.34 -13.14 20.44
C ARG A 286 27.54 -14.43 20.24
N ARG A 287 27.44 -15.22 21.31
CA ARG A 287 26.46 -16.32 21.33
C ARG A 287 25.05 -15.74 21.16
N PRO A 288 24.24 -16.27 20.24
CA PRO A 288 22.91 -15.75 19.99
C PRO A 288 22.03 -15.87 21.24
N THR A 289 21.41 -14.76 21.63
CA THR A 289 20.37 -14.76 22.65
C THR A 289 19.06 -15.31 22.09
N MET A 290 18.11 -15.73 22.94
CA MET A 290 16.78 -16.18 22.47
C MET A 290 16.08 -15.10 21.65
N VAL A 291 16.31 -13.81 21.93
CA VAL A 291 15.82 -12.69 21.10
C VAL A 291 16.42 -12.79 19.70
N ALA A 292 17.74 -12.90 19.58
CA ALA A 292 18.40 -13.02 18.27
C ALA A 292 17.92 -14.28 17.51
N VAL A 293 17.74 -15.41 18.21
CA VAL A 293 17.21 -16.64 17.61
C VAL A 293 15.78 -16.45 17.11
N ALA A 294 14.90 -15.81 17.89
CA ALA A 294 13.51 -15.57 17.49
C ALA A 294 13.42 -14.67 16.24
N TYR A 295 14.25 -13.62 16.17
CA TYR A 295 14.30 -12.73 15.00
C TYR A 295 14.95 -13.41 13.79
N LEU A 296 15.96 -14.27 13.99
CA LEU A 296 16.55 -15.06 12.91
C LEU A 296 15.53 -16.07 12.32
N ILE A 297 14.78 -16.75 13.18
CA ILE A 297 13.71 -17.67 12.73
C ILE A 297 12.62 -16.86 12.01
N GLY A 298 12.24 -15.67 12.54
CA GLY A 298 11.32 -14.77 11.87
C GLY A 298 11.79 -14.37 10.47
N LEU A 299 13.09 -14.07 10.31
CA LEU A 299 13.71 -13.77 9.01
C LEU A 299 13.60 -14.96 8.07
N VAL A 300 13.99 -16.15 8.51
CA VAL A 300 13.99 -17.38 7.69
C VAL A 300 12.56 -17.72 7.23
N ILE A 301 11.58 -17.62 8.12
CA ILE A 301 10.18 -17.88 7.78
C ILE A 301 9.64 -16.80 6.82
N ALA A 302 9.93 -15.51 7.05
CA ALA A 302 9.52 -14.45 6.14
C ALA A 302 10.15 -14.62 4.75
N PHE A 303 11.43 -15.01 4.69
CA PHE A 303 12.12 -15.33 3.44
C PHE A 303 11.45 -16.52 2.74
N GLU A 304 11.24 -17.62 3.43
CA GLU A 304 10.63 -18.83 2.87
C GLU A 304 9.20 -18.55 2.39
N MET A 305 8.39 -17.88 3.19
CA MET A 305 7.03 -17.51 2.81
C MET A 305 6.99 -16.54 1.63
N SER A 306 8.01 -15.66 1.45
CA SER A 306 8.09 -14.76 0.30
C SER A 306 8.25 -15.49 -1.03
N LEU A 307 8.80 -16.72 -1.00
CA LEU A 307 8.90 -17.59 -2.17
C LEU A 307 7.52 -18.04 -2.68
N GLY A 308 6.46 -17.78 -1.93
CA GLY A 308 5.09 -18.00 -2.35
C GLY A 308 4.87 -19.45 -2.78
N LEU A 309 4.36 -19.66 -3.99
CA LEU A 309 4.12 -21.01 -4.53
C LEU A 309 5.41 -21.79 -4.85
N HIS A 310 6.58 -21.12 -4.86
CA HIS A 310 7.88 -21.79 -4.98
C HIS A 310 8.41 -22.29 -3.63
N GLY A 311 7.82 -21.83 -2.49
CA GLY A 311 8.12 -22.27 -1.14
C GLY A 311 7.14 -23.34 -0.63
N TYR A 312 7.35 -23.79 0.61
CA TYR A 312 6.52 -24.82 1.25
C TYR A 312 5.45 -24.22 2.16
N THR A 313 5.83 -23.27 3.03
CA THR A 313 4.95 -22.73 4.08
C THR A 313 3.82 -21.90 3.47
N TYR A 314 4.13 -21.00 2.55
CA TYR A 314 3.10 -20.17 1.91
C TYR A 314 2.12 -21.03 1.11
N ARG A 315 2.62 -22.02 0.35
CA ARG A 315 1.79 -22.95 -0.41
C ARG A 315 0.82 -23.71 0.49
N PHE A 316 1.33 -24.26 1.60
CA PHE A 316 0.50 -24.94 2.60
C PHE A 316 -0.58 -23.99 3.16
N LEU A 317 -0.19 -22.77 3.55
CA LEU A 317 -1.13 -21.79 4.09
C LEU A 317 -2.15 -21.31 3.05
N HIS A 318 -1.73 -21.12 1.80
CA HIS A 318 -2.61 -20.77 0.69
C HIS A 318 -3.73 -21.79 0.50
N ASP A 319 -3.40 -23.07 0.58
CA ASP A 319 -4.34 -24.17 0.35
C ASP A 319 -5.31 -24.39 1.54
N HIS A 320 -4.95 -23.93 2.76
CA HIS A 320 -5.72 -24.19 3.99
C HIS A 320 -6.29 -22.91 4.64
N VAL A 321 -5.80 -21.73 4.30
CA VAL A 321 -6.21 -20.45 4.90
C VAL A 321 -6.82 -19.53 3.84
N PRO A 322 -8.16 -19.45 3.73
CA PRO A 322 -8.85 -18.76 2.62
C PRO A 322 -8.42 -17.30 2.38
N VAL A 323 -8.05 -16.55 3.43
CA VAL A 323 -7.61 -15.15 3.29
C VAL A 323 -6.31 -15.04 2.48
N LEU A 324 -5.42 -16.03 2.55
CA LEU A 324 -4.17 -16.04 1.78
C LEU A 324 -4.39 -16.35 0.30
N ALA A 325 -5.43 -17.08 -0.04
CA ALA A 325 -5.81 -17.33 -1.44
C ALA A 325 -6.25 -16.05 -2.18
N GLY A 326 -6.66 -15.00 -1.44
CA GLY A 326 -6.96 -13.68 -2.00
C GLY A 326 -5.73 -12.80 -2.25
N LEU A 327 -4.55 -13.17 -1.73
CA LEU A 327 -3.32 -12.38 -1.83
C LEU A 327 -2.45 -12.89 -2.99
N ARG A 328 -2.20 -12.02 -4.00
CA ARG A 328 -1.42 -12.42 -5.18
C ARG A 328 0.09 -12.32 -5.01
N ALA A 329 0.58 -11.41 -4.15
CA ALA A 329 1.98 -11.01 -4.14
C ALA A 329 2.69 -11.47 -2.84
N ALA A 330 3.08 -12.75 -2.79
CA ALA A 330 3.85 -13.32 -1.68
C ALA A 330 5.23 -12.63 -1.53
N ALA A 331 5.84 -12.14 -2.63
CA ALA A 331 7.11 -11.42 -2.60
C ALA A 331 7.08 -10.18 -1.69
N ARG A 332 5.91 -9.60 -1.40
CA ARG A 332 5.73 -8.49 -0.44
C ARG A 332 6.14 -8.84 0.99
N LEU A 333 6.28 -10.12 1.33
CA LEU A 333 6.93 -10.58 2.57
C LEU A 333 8.41 -10.16 2.65
N GLY A 334 9.02 -9.73 1.56
CA GLY A 334 10.36 -9.15 1.54
C GLY A 334 10.55 -8.00 2.54
N ILE A 335 9.51 -7.21 2.83
CA ILE A 335 9.60 -6.16 3.86
C ILE A 335 9.76 -6.74 5.27
N PHE A 336 9.19 -7.92 5.56
CA PHE A 336 9.39 -8.62 6.83
C PHE A 336 10.81 -9.19 6.94
N VAL A 337 11.38 -9.67 5.83
CA VAL A 337 12.80 -10.07 5.77
C VAL A 337 13.68 -8.88 6.15
N VAL A 338 13.43 -7.71 5.56
CA VAL A 338 14.15 -6.46 5.90
C VAL A 338 13.91 -6.05 7.35
N PHE A 339 12.67 -6.17 7.86
CA PHE A 339 12.33 -5.86 9.25
C PHE A 339 13.18 -6.69 10.25
N PHE A 340 13.19 -8.01 10.07
CA PHE A 340 13.96 -8.90 10.94
C PHE A 340 15.47 -8.70 10.74
N LEU A 341 15.93 -8.51 9.51
CA LEU A 341 17.33 -8.22 9.20
C LEU A 341 17.79 -6.91 9.86
N ALA A 342 16.96 -5.86 9.87
CA ALA A 342 17.30 -4.59 10.51
C ALA A 342 17.53 -4.74 12.02
N VAL A 343 16.73 -5.57 12.70
CA VAL A 343 16.94 -5.88 14.12
C VAL A 343 18.23 -6.68 14.33
N LEU A 344 18.45 -7.72 13.51
CA LEU A 344 19.68 -8.54 13.61
C LEU A 344 20.93 -7.73 13.30
N ALA A 345 20.91 -6.84 12.30
CA ALA A 345 21.98 -5.92 11.96
C ALA A 345 22.29 -4.97 13.13
N ALA A 346 21.25 -4.46 13.78
CA ALA A 346 21.43 -3.60 14.96
C ALA A 346 21.99 -4.34 16.17
N LEU A 347 21.58 -5.59 16.40
CA LEU A 347 22.20 -6.46 17.43
C LEU A 347 23.68 -6.72 17.08
N GLY A 348 24.00 -6.91 15.79
CA GLY A 348 25.36 -7.06 15.31
C GLY A 348 26.20 -5.81 15.50
N TYR A 349 25.64 -4.64 15.16
CA TYR A 349 26.31 -3.37 15.44
C TYR A 349 26.57 -3.16 16.95
N ALA A 350 25.58 -3.48 17.80
CA ALA A 350 25.75 -3.36 19.25
C ALA A 350 26.87 -4.29 19.77
N ALA A 351 26.96 -5.52 19.24
CA ALA A 351 28.06 -6.43 19.56
C ALA A 351 29.44 -5.90 19.11
N LEU A 352 29.52 -5.37 17.90
CA LEU A 352 30.72 -4.73 17.36
C LEU A 352 31.11 -3.50 18.18
N HIS A 353 30.15 -2.64 18.51
CA HIS A 353 30.34 -1.46 19.32
C HIS A 353 31.00 -1.80 20.68
N ASP A 354 30.58 -2.89 21.32
CA ASP A 354 31.13 -3.28 22.61
C ASP A 354 32.51 -3.93 22.52
N ALA A 355 32.86 -4.49 21.35
CA ALA A 355 34.14 -5.15 21.10
C ALA A 355 35.29 -4.19 20.72
N VAL A 356 35.01 -2.93 20.36
CA VAL A 356 36.01 -2.00 19.82
C VAL A 356 36.28 -0.81 20.78
N SER A 357 37.39 -0.08 20.51
CA SER A 357 37.79 1.10 21.28
C SER A 357 36.78 2.26 21.17
N SER A 358 36.81 3.20 22.12
CA SER A 358 35.91 4.37 22.14
C SER A 358 36.06 5.26 20.89
N THR A 359 37.26 5.39 20.35
CA THR A 359 37.51 6.13 19.11
C THR A 359 36.89 5.41 17.93
N THR A 360 37.08 4.10 17.81
CA THR A 360 36.48 3.28 16.75
C THR A 360 34.94 3.32 16.83
N ARG A 361 34.34 3.30 18.03
CA ARG A 361 32.88 3.45 18.22
C ARG A 361 32.33 4.72 17.58
N ARG A 362 33.00 5.87 17.81
CA ARG A 362 32.58 7.16 17.23
C ARG A 362 32.67 7.15 15.71
N VAL A 363 33.72 6.57 15.16
CA VAL A 363 33.90 6.43 13.71
C VAL A 363 32.79 5.55 13.12
N LEU A 364 32.55 4.37 13.71
CA LEU A 364 31.52 3.44 13.22
C LEU A 364 30.09 4.03 13.33
N ALA A 365 29.82 4.82 14.38
CA ALA A 365 28.52 5.48 14.55
C ALA A 365 28.19 6.49 13.44
N VAL A 366 29.17 6.97 12.71
CA VAL A 366 28.99 7.86 11.54
C VAL A 366 29.14 7.09 10.24
N MET A 367 30.19 6.26 10.12
CA MET A 367 30.51 5.58 8.85
C MET A 367 29.44 4.58 8.43
N ILE A 368 28.84 3.82 9.36
CA ILE A 368 27.82 2.83 9.01
C ILE A 368 26.52 3.46 8.52
N PRO A 369 25.93 4.47 9.20
CA PRO A 369 24.81 5.22 8.64
C PRO A 369 25.13 5.86 7.27
N CYS A 370 26.32 6.44 7.08
CA CYS A 370 26.72 6.99 5.79
C CYS A 370 26.82 5.90 4.70
N ALA A 371 27.43 4.76 5.01
CA ALA A 371 27.51 3.62 4.09
C ALA A 371 26.12 3.11 3.69
N LEU A 372 25.19 2.98 4.64
CA LEU A 372 23.80 2.61 4.37
C LEU A 372 23.09 3.63 3.47
N LEU A 373 23.24 4.93 3.74
CA LEU A 373 22.62 5.97 2.92
C LEU A 373 23.20 6.01 1.50
N ILE A 374 24.48 5.71 1.34
CA ILE A 374 25.14 5.59 0.03
C ILE A 374 24.64 4.32 -0.67
N GLU A 375 24.63 3.17 0.01
CA GLU A 375 24.17 1.89 -0.55
C GLU A 375 22.70 1.96 -1.01
N TYR A 376 21.85 2.62 -0.23
CA TYR A 376 20.41 2.76 -0.52
C TYR A 376 20.08 3.95 -1.41
N SER A 377 21.10 4.72 -1.86
CA SER A 377 20.85 5.89 -2.70
C SER A 377 20.22 5.50 -4.02
N VAL A 378 19.13 6.18 -4.36
CA VAL A 378 18.41 6.03 -5.63
C VAL A 378 18.44 7.33 -6.42
N PHE A 379 18.35 7.24 -7.75
CA PHE A 379 18.09 8.40 -8.59
C PHE A 379 16.71 9.00 -8.25
N PRO A 380 16.55 10.32 -8.36
CA PRO A 380 15.27 10.96 -8.17
C PRO A 380 14.23 10.42 -9.14
N ARG A 381 13.04 10.07 -8.61
CA ARG A 381 11.91 9.68 -9.46
C ARG A 381 11.40 10.86 -10.27
N GLN A 382 10.88 10.55 -11.43
CA GLN A 382 10.09 11.49 -12.21
C GLN A 382 8.81 11.82 -11.46
N LEU A 383 8.52 13.11 -11.33
CA LEU A 383 7.34 13.65 -10.70
C LEU A 383 6.50 14.37 -11.73
N VAL A 384 5.20 14.26 -11.61
CA VAL A 384 4.22 15.00 -12.42
C VAL A 384 3.29 15.81 -11.53
N SER A 385 2.72 16.86 -12.09
CA SER A 385 1.71 17.66 -11.40
C SER A 385 0.36 16.96 -11.40
N TYR A 386 -0.36 17.12 -10.30
CA TYR A 386 -1.72 16.61 -10.13
C TYR A 386 -2.69 17.76 -9.87
N ASP A 387 -3.94 17.60 -10.32
CA ASP A 387 -4.99 18.59 -10.11
C ASP A 387 -5.37 18.65 -8.63
N ASN A 388 -5.17 19.81 -8.00
CA ASN A 388 -5.58 20.09 -6.61
C ASN A 388 -6.99 20.68 -6.51
N PHE A 389 -7.53 21.18 -7.61
CA PHE A 389 -8.82 21.84 -7.71
C PHE A 389 -9.61 21.27 -8.87
N ALA A 390 -10.93 21.33 -8.77
CA ALA A 390 -11.82 20.85 -9.81
C ALA A 390 -11.59 21.59 -11.15
N PRO A 391 -11.20 20.90 -12.22
CA PRO A 391 -11.29 21.45 -13.58
C PRO A 391 -12.72 21.88 -13.92
N GLN A 392 -12.88 22.75 -14.93
CA GLN A 392 -14.16 23.39 -15.23
C GLN A 392 -15.30 22.41 -15.46
N VAL A 393 -15.07 21.29 -16.16
CA VAL A 393 -16.10 20.28 -16.46
C VAL A 393 -16.63 19.63 -15.18
N TYR A 394 -15.75 19.31 -14.24
CA TYR A 394 -16.14 18.68 -12.97
C TYR A 394 -16.77 19.68 -12.00
N ALA A 395 -16.27 20.92 -11.98
CA ALA A 395 -16.87 22.00 -11.20
C ALA A 395 -18.28 22.38 -11.71
N PHE A 396 -18.52 22.26 -13.01
CA PHE A 396 -19.84 22.46 -13.60
C PHE A 396 -20.77 21.28 -13.27
N LEU A 397 -20.29 20.03 -13.46
CA LEU A 397 -21.04 18.80 -13.13
C LEU A 397 -21.47 18.76 -11.65
N ALA A 398 -20.62 19.24 -10.74
CA ALA A 398 -20.93 19.30 -9.30
C ALA A 398 -22.15 20.19 -8.95
N ARG A 399 -22.57 21.06 -9.86
CA ARG A 399 -23.74 21.95 -9.68
C ARG A 399 -25.03 21.37 -10.27
N LEU A 400 -24.91 20.29 -11.05
CA LEU A 400 -26.06 19.59 -11.64
C LEU A 400 -26.67 18.60 -10.63
N PRO A 401 -27.90 18.15 -10.84
CA PRO A 401 -28.49 17.10 -10.02
C PRO A 401 -27.59 15.85 -9.99
N PRO A 402 -27.46 15.18 -8.82
CA PRO A 402 -26.67 13.94 -8.74
C PRO A 402 -27.18 12.87 -9.72
N GLY A 403 -26.24 12.14 -10.33
CA GLY A 403 -26.57 11.13 -11.33
C GLY A 403 -25.45 10.07 -11.49
N VAL A 404 -25.60 9.27 -12.53
CA VAL A 404 -24.60 8.30 -12.97
C VAL A 404 -23.83 8.88 -14.15
N LEU A 405 -22.50 8.84 -14.08
CA LEU A 405 -21.59 9.40 -15.06
C LEU A 405 -20.84 8.31 -15.82
N ALA A 406 -20.65 8.51 -17.11
CA ALA A 406 -19.70 7.80 -17.95
C ALA A 406 -18.65 8.79 -18.48
N GLU A 407 -17.37 8.42 -18.42
CA GLU A 407 -16.27 9.22 -18.99
C GLU A 407 -15.57 8.48 -20.12
N PHE A 408 -15.34 9.17 -21.24
CA PHE A 408 -14.73 8.63 -22.45
C PHE A 408 -13.49 9.44 -22.87
N PRO A 409 -12.43 8.75 -23.45
CA PRO A 409 -12.43 7.36 -23.89
C PRO A 409 -12.38 6.35 -22.75
N MET A 410 -12.99 5.18 -22.93
CA MET A 410 -12.82 4.03 -22.05
C MET A 410 -11.71 3.12 -22.54
N PRO A 411 -10.94 2.45 -21.65
CA PRO A 411 -9.96 1.47 -22.06
C PRO A 411 -10.62 0.27 -22.72
N SER A 412 -9.89 -0.48 -23.52
CA SER A 412 -10.27 -1.84 -23.90
C SER A 412 -9.95 -2.80 -22.75
N VAL A 413 -10.52 -4.00 -22.76
CA VAL A 413 -10.23 -5.05 -21.76
C VAL A 413 -8.72 -5.34 -21.66
N ASN A 414 -8.00 -5.23 -22.78
CA ASN A 414 -6.55 -5.48 -22.84
C ASN A 414 -5.69 -4.31 -22.39
N THR A 415 -6.25 -3.10 -22.31
CA THR A 415 -5.53 -1.86 -21.96
C THR A 415 -5.95 -1.27 -20.61
N VAL A 416 -6.80 -1.98 -19.85
CA VAL A 416 -7.18 -1.57 -18.49
C VAL A 416 -5.91 -1.32 -17.66
N PRO A 417 -5.84 -0.22 -16.88
CA PRO A 417 -6.91 0.72 -16.54
C PRO A 417 -7.08 1.91 -17.48
N GLY A 418 -6.16 2.16 -18.42
CA GLY A 418 -6.20 3.34 -19.26
C GLY A 418 -6.36 4.63 -18.46
N PRO A 419 -7.28 5.55 -18.86
CA PRO A 419 -7.53 6.81 -18.18
C PRO A 419 -8.38 6.71 -16.91
N ASP A 420 -8.99 5.55 -16.61
CA ASP A 420 -9.96 5.37 -15.53
C ASP A 420 -9.42 5.73 -14.14
N ALA A 421 -8.11 5.58 -13.91
CA ALA A 421 -7.50 5.99 -12.65
C ALA A 421 -7.66 7.50 -12.40
N ARG A 422 -7.50 8.30 -13.47
CA ARG A 422 -7.70 9.76 -13.41
C ARG A 422 -9.19 10.09 -13.21
N TYR A 423 -10.09 9.47 -13.97
CA TYR A 423 -11.53 9.68 -13.83
C TYR A 423 -12.01 9.33 -12.41
N THR A 424 -11.52 8.22 -11.86
CA THR A 424 -11.75 7.85 -10.46
C THR A 424 -11.35 8.97 -9.49
N TYR A 425 -10.16 9.57 -9.66
CA TYR A 425 -9.74 10.70 -8.82
C TYR A 425 -10.60 11.96 -9.05
N MET A 426 -10.90 12.30 -10.31
CA MET A 426 -11.72 13.46 -10.64
C MET A 426 -13.12 13.38 -10.03
N SER A 427 -13.64 12.18 -9.79
CA SER A 427 -14.93 11.97 -9.13
C SER A 427 -14.99 12.55 -7.71
N THR A 428 -13.84 12.76 -7.05
CA THR A 428 -13.77 13.39 -5.72
C THR A 428 -14.24 14.85 -5.71
N PHE A 429 -14.33 15.49 -6.88
CA PHE A 429 -14.79 16.88 -7.01
C PHE A 429 -16.30 17.03 -7.19
N HIS A 430 -17.04 15.92 -7.46
CA HIS A 430 -18.49 15.97 -7.70
C HIS A 430 -19.27 14.83 -7.05
N TRP A 431 -18.63 13.73 -6.64
CA TRP A 431 -19.21 12.54 -5.98
C TRP A 431 -20.35 11.86 -6.73
N ASN A 432 -20.55 12.11 -8.03
CA ASN A 432 -21.46 11.33 -8.85
C ASN A 432 -20.96 9.88 -8.96
N ARG A 433 -21.88 8.95 -9.17
CA ARG A 433 -21.55 7.53 -9.36
C ARG A 433 -20.96 7.34 -10.75
N LEU A 434 -19.80 6.70 -10.85
CA LEU A 434 -19.13 6.39 -12.11
C LEU A 434 -19.39 4.96 -12.52
N ILE A 435 -19.70 4.75 -13.82
CA ILE A 435 -19.60 3.39 -14.40
C ILE A 435 -18.15 2.98 -14.67
N ASN A 436 -17.24 3.95 -14.86
CA ASN A 436 -15.78 3.78 -14.88
C ASN A 436 -15.24 3.39 -13.51
N GLY A 437 -13.98 2.93 -13.47
CA GLY A 437 -13.33 2.69 -12.19
C GLY A 437 -11.91 2.14 -12.33
N TYR A 438 -11.14 2.36 -11.26
CA TYR A 438 -9.81 1.80 -11.10
C TYR A 438 -9.67 1.18 -9.71
N SER A 439 -9.17 -0.06 -9.65
CA SER A 439 -8.90 -0.76 -8.40
C SER A 439 -7.95 -1.95 -8.60
N GLY A 440 -7.61 -2.67 -7.53
CA GLY A 440 -6.83 -3.92 -7.58
C GLY A 440 -7.53 -5.09 -8.26
N TYR A 441 -8.86 -5.01 -8.41
CA TYR A 441 -9.71 -5.93 -9.18
C TYR A 441 -10.64 -5.13 -10.09
N HIS A 442 -10.95 -5.69 -11.24
CA HIS A 442 -11.98 -5.18 -12.14
C HIS A 442 -13.17 -6.16 -12.13
N PRO A 443 -14.39 -5.71 -11.78
CA PRO A 443 -15.53 -6.63 -11.73
C PRO A 443 -15.87 -7.14 -13.14
N PRO A 444 -16.29 -8.41 -13.26
CA PRO A 444 -16.64 -9.01 -14.57
C PRO A 444 -17.72 -8.24 -15.33
N SER A 445 -18.65 -7.61 -14.61
CA SER A 445 -19.69 -6.75 -15.21
C SER A 445 -19.09 -5.54 -15.92
N TYR A 446 -18.07 -4.91 -15.30
CA TYR A 446 -17.35 -3.80 -15.90
C TYR A 446 -16.58 -4.24 -17.15
N LEU A 447 -15.83 -5.35 -17.08
CA LEU A 447 -15.07 -5.86 -18.23
C LEU A 447 -15.99 -6.19 -19.42
N ARG A 448 -17.15 -6.84 -19.18
CA ARG A 448 -18.15 -7.08 -20.24
C ARG A 448 -18.70 -5.79 -20.83
N ARG A 449 -18.93 -4.78 -20.00
CA ARG A 449 -19.42 -3.47 -20.44
C ARG A 449 -18.42 -2.76 -21.34
N LEU A 450 -17.12 -2.85 -21.02
CA LEU A 450 -16.07 -2.26 -21.85
C LEU A 450 -16.10 -2.75 -23.30
N ASP A 451 -16.37 -4.05 -23.54
CA ASP A 451 -16.43 -4.58 -24.90
C ASP A 451 -17.53 -3.91 -25.73
N HIS A 452 -18.69 -3.65 -25.12
CA HIS A 452 -19.80 -2.98 -25.80
C HIS A 452 -19.62 -1.46 -25.95
N LEU A 453 -18.78 -0.84 -25.13
CA LEU A 453 -18.57 0.60 -25.14
C LEU A 453 -17.39 1.05 -26.03
N GLN A 454 -16.66 0.10 -26.64
CA GLN A 454 -15.56 0.42 -27.56
C GLN A 454 -16.05 1.10 -28.86
N SER A 455 -17.30 0.88 -29.24
CA SER A 455 -17.91 1.46 -30.44
C SER A 455 -18.60 2.83 -30.18
N PHE A 456 -18.48 3.37 -28.97
CA PHE A 456 -19.05 4.67 -28.65
C PHE A 456 -18.60 5.76 -29.65
N PRO A 457 -19.53 6.58 -30.20
CA PRO A 457 -20.91 6.81 -29.74
C PRO A 457 -22.01 6.11 -30.56
N ASP A 458 -21.82 4.89 -31.04
CA ASP A 458 -22.86 4.19 -31.77
C ASP A 458 -24.13 3.92 -30.93
N ARG A 459 -25.23 3.55 -31.62
CA ARG A 459 -26.52 3.30 -30.98
C ARG A 459 -26.47 2.19 -29.93
N SER A 460 -25.70 1.13 -30.18
CA SER A 460 -25.55 0.00 -29.26
C SER A 460 -24.90 0.43 -27.94
N SER A 461 -23.83 1.23 -28.03
CA SER A 461 -23.15 1.76 -26.85
C SER A 461 -24.05 2.71 -26.02
N LEU A 462 -24.86 3.55 -26.71
CA LEU A 462 -25.81 4.43 -26.03
C LEU A 462 -26.93 3.62 -25.33
N ASP A 463 -27.41 2.52 -25.92
CA ASP A 463 -28.37 1.65 -25.26
C ASP A 463 -27.78 0.96 -24.03
N VAL A 464 -26.50 0.57 -24.06
CA VAL A 464 -25.77 0.03 -22.91
C VAL A 464 -25.65 1.09 -21.79
N LEU A 465 -25.35 2.35 -22.14
CA LEU A 465 -25.27 3.44 -21.17
C LEU A 465 -26.64 3.71 -20.50
N ARG A 466 -27.72 3.73 -21.29
CA ARG A 466 -29.11 3.88 -20.77
C ARG A 466 -29.49 2.71 -19.85
N GLY A 467 -29.17 1.48 -20.27
CA GLY A 467 -29.42 0.29 -19.48
C GLY A 467 -28.65 0.29 -18.16
N ALA A 468 -27.50 0.96 -18.10
CA ALA A 468 -26.72 1.19 -16.88
C ALA A 468 -27.22 2.38 -16.04
N GLY A 469 -28.24 3.11 -16.50
CA GLY A 469 -28.81 4.28 -15.80
C GLY A 469 -27.94 5.52 -15.87
N VAL A 470 -27.07 5.65 -16.89
CA VAL A 470 -26.20 6.82 -17.09
C VAL A 470 -27.06 8.05 -17.40
N ASN A 471 -26.79 9.15 -16.68
CA ASN A 471 -27.45 10.45 -16.86
C ASN A 471 -26.52 11.45 -17.57
N TYR A 472 -25.22 11.32 -17.33
CA TYR A 472 -24.23 12.24 -17.85
C TYR A 472 -23.11 11.49 -18.56
N VAL A 473 -22.60 12.10 -19.63
CA VAL A 473 -21.45 11.60 -20.38
C VAL A 473 -20.43 12.71 -20.54
N ILE A 474 -19.19 12.50 -20.11
CA ILE A 474 -18.06 13.39 -20.42
C ILE A 474 -17.22 12.76 -21.52
N VAL A 475 -16.94 13.51 -22.56
CA VAL A 475 -16.06 13.13 -23.66
C VAL A 475 -14.84 14.03 -23.68
N HIS A 476 -13.67 13.46 -23.40
CA HIS A 476 -12.38 14.17 -23.37
C HIS A 476 -11.80 14.25 -24.76
N LEU A 477 -12.02 15.35 -25.46
CA LEU A 477 -11.68 15.51 -26.88
C LEU A 477 -10.19 15.38 -27.15
N SER A 478 -9.36 15.87 -26.24
CA SER A 478 -7.89 15.81 -26.34
C SER A 478 -7.29 14.40 -26.27
N GLU A 479 -8.06 13.42 -25.84
CA GLU A 479 -7.62 12.02 -25.74
C GLU A 479 -7.93 11.22 -27.04
N TYR A 480 -8.52 11.85 -28.06
CA TYR A 480 -8.83 11.24 -29.35
C TYR A 480 -7.91 11.76 -30.45
N GLU A 481 -7.52 10.90 -31.38
CA GLU A 481 -6.65 11.24 -32.51
C GLU A 481 -7.32 12.25 -33.47
N SER A 482 -8.64 12.12 -33.67
CA SER A 482 -9.43 12.99 -34.56
C SER A 482 -10.64 13.59 -33.84
N GLU A 483 -10.45 14.77 -33.22
CA GLU A 483 -11.53 15.53 -32.58
C GLU A 483 -12.69 15.81 -33.55
N LYS A 484 -12.37 16.16 -34.80
CA LYS A 484 -13.36 16.52 -35.81
C LYS A 484 -14.28 15.35 -36.19
N GLU A 485 -13.70 14.17 -36.36
CA GLU A 485 -14.45 12.98 -36.75
C GLU A 485 -15.37 12.53 -35.59
N LEU A 486 -14.84 12.53 -34.37
CA LEU A 486 -15.63 12.24 -33.18
C LEU A 486 -16.81 13.21 -33.02
N LEU A 487 -16.59 14.52 -33.20
CA LEU A 487 -17.67 15.51 -33.12
C LEU A 487 -18.75 15.30 -34.18
N LEU A 488 -18.39 14.91 -35.40
CA LEU A 488 -19.35 14.57 -36.46
C LEU A 488 -20.20 13.36 -36.02
N GLN A 489 -19.59 12.33 -35.45
CA GLN A 489 -20.32 11.15 -34.96
C GLN A 489 -21.26 11.55 -33.80
N LEU A 490 -20.77 12.28 -32.79
CA LEU A 490 -21.57 12.69 -31.64
C LEU A 490 -22.79 13.53 -32.05
N HIS A 491 -22.67 14.36 -33.08
CA HIS A 491 -23.77 15.18 -33.59
C HIS A 491 -24.90 14.38 -34.26
N THR A 492 -24.66 13.12 -34.65
CA THR A 492 -25.71 12.25 -35.22
C THR A 492 -26.66 11.68 -34.16
N HIS A 493 -26.37 11.89 -32.87
CA HIS A 493 -27.11 11.34 -31.75
C HIS A 493 -27.85 12.45 -30.98
N PRO A 494 -29.11 12.71 -31.29
CA PRO A 494 -29.91 13.77 -30.64
C PRO A 494 -30.15 13.52 -29.15
N GLU A 495 -30.04 12.29 -28.71
CA GLU A 495 -30.11 11.86 -27.31
C GLU A 495 -28.93 12.33 -26.45
N LEU A 496 -27.85 12.76 -27.05
CA LEU A 496 -26.70 13.39 -26.38
C LEU A 496 -26.90 14.92 -26.36
N VAL A 497 -27.55 15.42 -25.32
CA VAL A 497 -27.84 16.85 -25.18
C VAL A 497 -26.65 17.56 -24.56
N VAL A 498 -25.99 18.44 -25.32
CA VAL A 498 -24.82 19.20 -24.89
C VAL A 498 -25.17 20.08 -23.69
N GLN A 499 -24.44 19.95 -22.60
CA GLN A 499 -24.52 20.82 -21.42
C GLN A 499 -23.40 21.89 -21.42
N GLY A 500 -22.26 21.59 -22.03
CA GLY A 500 -21.16 22.54 -22.17
C GLY A 500 -19.90 21.96 -22.77
N LEU A 501 -19.13 22.83 -23.45
CA LEU A 501 -17.74 22.59 -23.87
C LEU A 501 -16.83 23.27 -22.85
N LEU A 502 -16.08 22.49 -22.08
CA LEU A 502 -15.39 22.95 -20.88
C LEU A 502 -13.94 22.40 -20.85
N ASN A 503 -13.09 22.98 -20.01
CA ASN A 503 -11.74 22.48 -19.79
C ASN A 503 -11.75 21.37 -18.74
N ASP A 504 -11.04 20.24 -19.01
CA ASP A 504 -10.92 19.09 -18.11
C ASP A 504 -9.59 19.04 -17.32
N GLY A 505 -8.77 20.10 -17.44
CA GLY A 505 -7.43 20.20 -16.84
C GLY A 505 -6.32 19.77 -17.80
N ARG A 506 -6.60 18.99 -18.85
CA ARG A 506 -5.66 18.59 -19.90
C ARG A 506 -6.01 19.15 -21.27
N GLY A 507 -7.27 19.48 -21.47
CA GLY A 507 -7.76 19.99 -22.74
C GLY A 507 -9.25 20.30 -22.71
N LYS A 508 -9.89 20.15 -23.87
CA LYS A 508 -11.33 20.35 -24.02
C LYS A 508 -12.09 19.04 -23.77
N ALA A 509 -13.19 19.15 -23.05
CA ALA A 509 -14.16 18.07 -22.88
C ALA A 509 -15.57 18.60 -23.11
N ILE A 510 -16.45 17.75 -23.60
CA ILE A 510 -17.88 18.04 -23.71
C ILE A 510 -18.62 17.24 -22.65
N LEU A 511 -19.47 17.94 -21.92
CA LEU A 511 -20.43 17.32 -21.02
C LEU A 511 -21.77 17.20 -21.73
N TYR A 512 -22.29 15.99 -21.78
CA TYR A 512 -23.62 15.68 -22.30
C TYR A 512 -24.54 15.20 -21.18
N ARG A 513 -25.82 15.49 -21.33
CA ARG A 513 -26.90 14.76 -20.65
C ARG A 513 -27.43 13.71 -21.63
N LEU A 514 -27.56 12.46 -21.16
CA LEU A 514 -28.13 11.36 -21.93
C LEU A 514 -29.64 11.29 -21.66
N GLU A 515 -30.46 11.40 -22.70
CA GLU A 515 -31.91 11.34 -22.67
C GLU A 515 -32.49 10.01 -23.21
#